data_3716be823b274f4e5e236829a60ce12d
#
_entry.id   3716be823b274f4e5e236829a60ce12d
#
_cell.length_a   1.000
_cell.length_b   1.000
_cell.length_c   1.000
_cell.angle_alpha   90.00
_cell.angle_beta   90.00
_cell.angle_gamma   90.00
#
_symmetry.space_group_name_H-M   'P 1'
#
loop_
_entity.id
_entity.type
_entity.pdbx_description
1 polymer ?
#
loop_
_entity_poly.entity_id
_entity_poly.type
_entity_poly.pdbx_seq_one_letter_code
_entity_poly.pdbx_strand_id
1 'polypeptide(L)'
;ELIARYKAEGRRSEIQAAIKELRSSFQAHECFTPRELCYLTGEYREMYLHDMRICQEFASLNRVTIAGLILSAAFGMELSDCQRFETIHNYIDHESNIVRKGAVSAKKGEKLLIPINMRDGSLICIGKGNPEWNCSAPHGAGRMFSRNAAKEKFTLDEFQNSMEGIYSTSIHLSTIDECPMAYKSMEDIVDNITPTAEIVSIIKPVYNFKAGD
;
A
#
# COMPACT_ATOMS: atom_id res chain seq x y z
N GLU A 1 -0.60 16.08 23.73
CA GLU A 1 -0.23 16.48 25.11
C GLU A 1 0.17 15.27 25.96
N LEU A 2 -0.66 14.20 26.12
CA LEU A 2 -0.38 13.03 26.96
C LEU A 2 0.97 12.39 26.63
N ILE A 3 1.20 12.02 25.36
CA ILE A 3 2.43 11.37 24.90
C ILE A 3 3.66 12.25 25.15
N ALA A 4 3.55 13.56 24.90
CA ALA A 4 4.65 14.50 25.13
C ALA A 4 5.01 14.59 26.61
N ARG A 5 4.02 14.63 27.49
CA ARG A 5 4.19 14.64 28.95
C ARG A 5 4.91 13.38 29.41
N TYR A 6 4.44 12.19 29.04
CA TYR A 6 5.05 10.93 29.44
C TYR A 6 6.49 10.76 28.92
N LYS A 7 6.76 11.28 27.70
CA LYS A 7 8.13 11.31 27.17
C LYS A 7 9.05 12.24 27.97
N ALA A 8 8.58 13.43 28.36
CA ALA A 8 9.32 14.37 29.15
C ALA A 8 9.62 13.84 30.58
N GLU A 9 8.67 13.06 31.15
CA GLU A 9 8.81 12.39 32.44
C GLU A 9 9.65 11.10 32.38
N GLY A 10 10.15 10.70 31.23
CA GLY A 10 10.92 9.45 31.05
C GLY A 10 10.09 8.18 31.11
N ARG A 11 8.75 8.25 31.15
CA ARG A 11 7.79 7.16 31.35
C ARG A 11 7.28 6.57 30.03
N ARG A 12 8.18 6.31 29.08
CA ARG A 12 7.82 5.86 27.73
C ARG A 12 7.11 4.50 27.71
N SER A 13 7.46 3.60 28.61
CA SER A 13 6.82 2.28 28.72
C SER A 13 5.34 2.32 29.13
N GLU A 14 4.91 3.40 29.78
CA GLU A 14 3.55 3.56 30.28
C GLU A 14 2.61 4.24 29.26
N ILE A 15 3.14 4.76 28.16
CA ILE A 15 2.34 5.51 27.17
C ILE A 15 1.17 4.68 26.62
N GLN A 16 1.38 3.41 26.32
CA GLN A 16 0.32 2.54 25.79
C GLN A 16 -0.81 2.32 26.81
N ALA A 17 -0.45 2.11 28.07
CA ALA A 17 -1.43 1.96 29.14
C ALA A 17 -2.23 3.25 29.34
N ALA A 18 -1.56 4.40 29.39
CA ALA A 18 -2.19 5.70 29.54
C ALA A 18 -3.12 6.05 28.36
N ILE A 19 -2.76 5.69 27.12
CA ILE A 19 -3.64 5.85 25.97
C ILE A 19 -4.87 4.95 26.09
N LYS A 20 -4.69 3.71 26.55
CA LYS A 20 -5.81 2.77 26.73
C LYS A 20 -6.77 3.28 27.81
N GLU A 21 -6.26 3.78 28.91
CA GLU A 21 -7.04 4.37 29.99
C GLU A 21 -7.80 5.63 29.53
N LEU A 22 -7.13 6.54 28.82
CA LEU A 22 -7.77 7.71 28.24
C LEU A 22 -8.91 7.33 27.28
N ARG A 23 -8.72 6.32 26.46
CA ARG A 23 -9.76 5.82 25.55
C ARG A 23 -10.94 5.20 26.30
N SER A 24 -10.70 4.49 27.42
CA SER A 24 -11.76 3.89 28.21
C SER A 24 -12.53 4.94 29.05
N SER A 25 -11.87 6.02 29.44
CA SER A 25 -12.51 7.15 30.16
C SER A 25 -13.30 8.09 29.26
N PHE A 26 -13.08 8.00 27.93
CA PHE A 26 -13.82 8.79 26.96
C PHE A 26 -15.25 8.22 26.83
N GLN A 27 -16.20 8.85 27.51
CA GLN A 27 -17.62 8.57 27.29
C GLN A 27 -17.99 9.10 25.91
N ALA A 28 -18.10 8.19 24.94
CA ALA A 28 -18.70 8.54 23.66
C ALA A 28 -20.12 9.06 23.93
N HIS A 29 -20.45 10.25 23.46
CA HIS A 29 -21.85 10.67 23.39
C HIS A 29 -22.65 9.54 22.71
N GLU A 30 -23.80 9.18 23.25
CA GLU A 30 -24.68 8.17 22.64
C GLU A 30 -24.94 8.59 21.18
N CYS A 31 -24.27 7.92 20.26
CA CYS A 31 -24.44 8.13 18.85
C CYS A 31 -25.42 7.05 18.35
N PHE A 32 -26.59 7.44 17.93
CA PHE A 32 -27.59 6.54 17.33
C PHE A 32 -27.15 6.00 15.95
N THR A 33 -26.10 6.56 15.37
CA THR A 33 -25.56 6.11 14.09
C THR A 33 -24.64 4.90 14.34
N PRO A 34 -24.87 3.76 13.66
CA PRO A 34 -23.95 2.64 13.69
C PRO A 34 -22.53 3.09 13.36
N ARG A 35 -21.54 2.52 14.06
CA ARG A 35 -20.13 2.93 13.92
C ARG A 35 -19.65 2.92 12.47
N GLU A 36 -20.14 1.98 11.69
CA GLU A 36 -19.79 1.80 10.27
C GLU A 36 -20.35 2.92 9.37
N LEU A 37 -21.35 3.66 9.87
CA LEU A 37 -21.98 4.78 9.18
C LEU A 37 -21.59 6.13 9.76
N CYS A 38 -20.70 6.17 10.76
CA CYS A 38 -20.20 7.42 11.33
C CYS A 38 -19.36 8.17 10.30
N TYR A 39 -19.50 9.48 10.29
CA TYR A 39 -18.76 10.38 9.40
C TYR A 39 -18.34 11.66 10.13
N LEU A 40 -17.35 12.34 9.57
CA LEU A 40 -16.85 13.61 10.10
C LEU A 40 -17.43 14.78 9.30
N THR A 41 -17.81 15.84 10.00
CA THR A 41 -18.29 17.10 9.42
C THR A 41 -17.62 18.30 10.05
N GLY A 42 -17.77 19.48 9.42
CA GLY A 42 -17.30 20.75 9.96
C GLY A 42 -15.80 20.72 10.28
N GLU A 43 -15.43 21.29 11.40
CA GLU A 43 -14.05 21.43 11.86
C GLU A 43 -13.32 20.10 11.99
N TYR A 44 -13.97 19.06 12.50
CA TYR A 44 -13.35 17.73 12.63
C TYR A 44 -13.00 17.10 11.28
N ARG A 45 -13.81 17.32 10.25
CA ARG A 45 -13.48 16.91 8.89
C ARG A 45 -12.26 17.63 8.37
N GLU A 46 -12.18 18.95 8.54
CA GLU A 46 -11.03 19.75 8.09
C GLU A 46 -9.74 19.37 8.83
N MET A 47 -9.80 19.16 10.14
CA MET A 47 -8.67 18.66 10.91
C MET A 47 -8.18 17.30 10.39
N TYR A 48 -9.09 16.37 10.15
CA TYR A 48 -8.75 15.06 9.61
C TYR A 48 -8.07 15.15 8.22
N LEU A 49 -8.62 15.98 7.34
CA LEU A 49 -8.05 16.20 6.01
C LEU A 49 -6.67 16.87 6.07
N HIS A 50 -6.46 17.78 7.02
CA HIS A 50 -5.16 18.40 7.29
C HIS A 50 -4.13 17.36 7.73
N ASP A 51 -4.46 16.54 8.73
CA ASP A 51 -3.58 15.48 9.22
C ASP A 51 -3.26 14.44 8.15
N MET A 52 -4.25 14.10 7.31
CA MET A 52 -4.05 13.20 6.17
C MET A 52 -3.05 13.77 5.16
N ARG A 53 -3.05 15.08 4.88
CA ARG A 53 -2.05 15.70 4.00
C ARG A 53 -0.65 15.53 4.58
N ILE A 54 -0.46 15.83 5.86
CA ILE A 54 0.84 15.66 6.54
C ILE A 54 1.31 14.20 6.44
N CYS A 55 0.42 13.23 6.71
CA CYS A 55 0.75 11.81 6.62
C CYS A 55 1.13 11.40 5.18
N GLN A 56 0.44 11.92 4.18
CA GLN A 56 0.71 11.63 2.77
C GLN A 56 2.03 12.23 2.31
N GLU A 57 2.35 13.46 2.71
CA GLU A 57 3.64 14.10 2.45
C GLU A 57 4.78 13.34 3.11
N PHE A 58 4.63 12.98 4.39
CA PHE A 58 5.62 12.15 5.09
C PHE A 58 5.84 10.82 4.36
N ALA A 59 4.76 10.14 3.95
CA ALA A 59 4.86 8.87 3.26
C ALA A 59 5.58 9.00 1.90
N SER A 60 5.36 10.09 1.16
CA SER A 60 6.06 10.38 -0.10
C SER A 60 7.55 10.61 0.14
N LEU A 61 7.90 11.47 1.10
CA LEU A 61 9.30 11.71 1.50
C LEU A 61 10.00 10.43 1.94
N ASN A 62 9.32 9.59 2.72
CA ASN A 62 9.86 8.32 3.18
C ASN A 62 10.18 7.38 2.01
N ARG A 63 9.28 7.24 1.01
CA ARG A 63 9.52 6.41 -0.19
C ARG A 63 10.70 6.93 -1.00
N VAL A 64 10.78 8.25 -1.20
CA VAL A 64 11.90 8.90 -1.92
C VAL A 64 13.22 8.64 -1.20
N THR A 65 13.25 8.79 0.14
CA THR A 65 14.45 8.54 0.95
C THR A 65 14.88 7.08 0.86
N ILE A 66 13.95 6.13 1.02
CA ILE A 66 14.24 4.70 0.90
C ILE A 66 14.80 4.37 -0.48
N ALA A 67 14.18 4.88 -1.55
CA ALA A 67 14.65 4.65 -2.92
C ALA A 67 16.08 5.21 -3.13
N GLY A 68 16.37 6.41 -2.63
CA GLY A 68 17.69 7.01 -2.69
C GLY A 68 18.74 6.19 -1.94
N LEU A 69 18.43 5.73 -0.73
CA LEU A 69 19.32 4.87 0.06
C LEU A 69 19.61 3.53 -0.65
N ILE A 70 18.59 2.91 -1.25
CA ILE A 70 18.79 1.66 -2.01
C ILE A 70 19.67 1.89 -3.23
N LEU A 71 19.42 2.95 -4.02
CA LEU A 71 20.20 3.27 -5.21
C LEU A 71 21.67 3.54 -4.86
N SER A 72 21.90 4.35 -3.83
CA SER A 72 23.25 4.67 -3.38
C SER A 72 23.98 3.42 -2.85
N ALA A 73 23.34 2.64 -1.98
CA ALA A 73 23.98 1.50 -1.33
C ALA A 73 24.20 0.30 -2.28
N ALA A 74 23.26 0.03 -3.19
CA ALA A 74 23.32 -1.15 -4.06
C ALA A 74 24.00 -0.88 -5.42
N PHE A 75 23.90 0.35 -5.91
CA PHE A 75 24.33 0.67 -7.28
C PHE A 75 25.31 1.85 -7.36
N GLY A 76 25.58 2.56 -6.26
CA GLY A 76 26.42 3.78 -6.26
C GLY A 76 25.82 4.92 -7.08
N MET A 77 24.50 4.95 -7.24
CA MET A 77 23.75 5.93 -8.04
C MET A 77 23.01 6.91 -7.15
N GLU A 78 22.80 8.13 -7.65
CA GLU A 78 21.92 9.10 -7.03
C GLU A 78 20.51 9.02 -7.61
N LEU A 79 19.50 9.41 -6.82
CA LEU A 79 18.10 9.38 -7.27
C LEU A 79 17.84 10.31 -8.46
N SER A 80 18.65 11.37 -8.61
CA SER A 80 18.62 12.32 -9.75
C SER A 80 19.03 11.69 -11.08
N ASP A 81 19.77 10.58 -11.05
CA ASP A 81 20.26 9.89 -12.24
C ASP A 81 19.17 9.02 -12.89
N CYS A 82 18.04 8.88 -12.21
CA CYS A 82 16.96 7.98 -12.62
C CYS A 82 15.67 8.74 -12.93
N GLN A 83 14.98 8.30 -13.99
CA GLN A 83 13.57 8.67 -14.18
C GLN A 83 12.72 7.95 -13.13
N ARG A 84 11.85 8.69 -12.46
CA ARG A 84 11.00 8.14 -11.41
C ARG A 84 9.55 8.55 -11.57
N PHE A 85 8.66 7.72 -11.07
CA PHE A 85 7.27 8.03 -10.81
C PHE A 85 6.80 7.28 -9.58
N GLU A 86 5.71 7.71 -9.01
CA GLU A 86 5.15 7.15 -7.79
C GLU A 86 3.69 6.77 -8.03
N THR A 87 3.26 5.65 -7.45
CA THR A 87 1.88 5.20 -7.47
C THR A 87 1.42 4.92 -6.04
N ILE A 88 0.31 5.55 -5.64
CA ILE A 88 -0.22 5.47 -4.28
C ILE A 88 -1.60 4.81 -4.32
N HIS A 89 -1.88 3.90 -3.40
CA HIS A 89 -3.12 3.10 -3.43
C HIS A 89 -4.04 3.25 -2.22
N ASN A 90 -3.60 3.93 -1.15
CA ASN A 90 -4.41 4.22 0.03
C ASN A 90 -4.19 5.69 0.41
N TYR A 91 -5.03 6.57 -0.12
CA TYR A 91 -4.89 8.00 0.11
C TYR A 91 -6.17 8.77 -0.22
N ILE A 92 -6.19 10.04 0.16
CA ILE A 92 -7.21 10.99 -0.24
C ILE A 92 -6.62 11.89 -1.34
N ASP A 93 -7.22 11.85 -2.52
CA ASP A 93 -6.96 12.82 -3.58
C ASP A 93 -7.71 14.12 -3.22
N HIS A 94 -7.00 15.07 -2.62
CA HIS A 94 -7.58 16.31 -2.12
C HIS A 94 -8.05 17.25 -3.23
N GLU A 95 -7.54 17.09 -4.45
CA GLU A 95 -7.95 17.91 -5.61
C GLU A 95 -9.32 17.47 -6.13
N SER A 96 -9.51 16.15 -6.28
CA SER A 96 -10.74 15.56 -6.80
C SER A 96 -11.73 15.12 -5.71
N ASN A 97 -11.35 15.22 -4.42
CA ASN A 97 -12.11 14.71 -3.27
C ASN A 97 -12.45 13.21 -3.37
N ILE A 98 -11.55 12.42 -3.92
CA ILE A 98 -11.70 10.98 -4.08
C ILE A 98 -10.87 10.26 -3.01
N VAL A 99 -11.51 9.36 -2.25
CA VAL A 99 -10.82 8.43 -1.36
C VAL A 99 -10.51 7.17 -2.13
N ARG A 100 -9.22 6.83 -2.26
CA ARG A 100 -8.78 5.57 -2.87
C ARG A 100 -8.26 4.63 -1.81
N LYS A 101 -8.85 3.43 -1.77
CA LYS A 101 -8.40 2.32 -0.92
C LYS A 101 -8.35 1.06 -1.76
N GLY A 102 -7.15 0.51 -1.94
CA GLY A 102 -6.96 -0.61 -2.85
C GLY A 102 -7.19 -0.24 -4.33
N ALA A 103 -7.07 1.03 -4.66
CA ALA A 103 -7.14 1.57 -6.01
C ALA A 103 -6.09 2.67 -6.17
N VAL A 104 -5.58 2.83 -7.37
CA VAL A 104 -4.62 3.87 -7.74
C VAL A 104 -5.27 4.92 -8.63
N SER A 105 -4.68 6.11 -8.69
CA SER A 105 -5.06 7.11 -9.69
C SER A 105 -4.72 6.62 -11.09
N ALA A 106 -5.63 6.88 -12.04
CA ALA A 106 -5.47 6.59 -13.45
C ALA A 106 -6.08 7.74 -14.28
N LYS A 107 -5.73 8.99 -13.90
CA LYS A 107 -6.11 10.19 -14.67
C LYS A 107 -5.57 10.06 -16.09
N LYS A 108 -6.18 10.74 -17.04
CA LYS A 108 -5.78 10.63 -18.44
C LYS A 108 -4.29 11.02 -18.65
N GLY A 109 -3.52 10.08 -19.18
CA GLY A 109 -2.08 10.25 -19.43
C GLY A 109 -1.19 10.02 -18.19
N GLU A 110 -1.75 9.76 -17.02
CA GLU A 110 -1.00 9.48 -15.80
C GLU A 110 -0.32 8.11 -15.88
N LYS A 111 0.98 8.06 -15.54
CA LYS A 111 1.75 6.82 -15.48
C LYS A 111 1.53 6.15 -14.12
N LEU A 112 1.21 4.86 -14.13
CA LEU A 112 0.94 4.09 -12.93
C LEU A 112 1.57 2.70 -12.96
N LEU A 113 1.83 2.13 -11.78
CA LEU A 113 2.39 0.81 -11.58
C LEU A 113 1.35 -0.08 -10.92
N ILE A 114 1.15 -1.28 -11.46
CA ILE A 114 0.26 -2.30 -10.90
C ILE A 114 1.08 -3.57 -10.63
N PRO A 115 1.52 -3.78 -9.38
CA PRO A 115 2.24 -4.99 -9.00
C PRO A 115 1.31 -6.21 -9.00
N ILE A 116 1.79 -7.31 -9.55
CA ILE A 116 1.05 -8.57 -9.63
C ILE A 116 1.43 -9.46 -8.44
N ASN A 117 2.61 -10.06 -8.48
CA ASN A 117 3.16 -10.89 -7.40
C ASN A 117 4.69 -11.01 -7.54
N MET A 118 5.30 -11.81 -6.67
CA MET A 118 6.77 -11.97 -6.61
C MET A 118 7.37 -12.60 -7.87
N ARG A 119 6.61 -13.36 -8.65
CA ARG A 119 7.08 -14.05 -9.88
C ARG A 119 6.75 -13.26 -11.14
N ASP A 120 5.50 -12.82 -11.25
CA ASP A 120 4.98 -12.29 -12.52
C ASP A 120 5.35 -10.80 -12.71
N GLY A 121 5.74 -10.12 -11.63
CA GLY A 121 6.26 -8.75 -11.68
C GLY A 121 5.18 -7.70 -11.60
N SER A 122 5.24 -6.69 -12.49
CA SER A 122 4.33 -5.54 -12.44
C SER A 122 4.01 -5.01 -13.83
N LEU A 123 2.84 -4.41 -13.98
CA LEU A 123 2.43 -3.70 -15.19
C LEU A 123 2.74 -2.22 -15.05
N ILE A 124 3.40 -1.63 -16.05
CA ILE A 124 3.48 -0.17 -16.21
C ILE A 124 2.38 0.23 -17.18
N CYS A 125 1.51 1.14 -16.73
CA CYS A 125 0.32 1.53 -17.46
C CYS A 125 0.21 3.05 -17.60
N ILE A 126 -0.63 3.48 -18.54
CA ILE A 126 -1.09 4.87 -18.70
C ILE A 126 -2.59 4.92 -18.44
N GLY A 127 -3.01 5.79 -17.52
CA GLY A 127 -4.40 6.01 -17.15
C GLY A 127 -5.22 6.58 -18.30
N LYS A 128 -6.43 6.09 -18.45
CA LYS A 128 -7.39 6.57 -19.47
C LYS A 128 -8.30 7.70 -18.98
N GLY A 129 -8.30 7.96 -17.65
CA GLY A 129 -9.15 8.99 -17.04
C GLY A 129 -10.64 8.66 -17.15
N ASN A 130 -11.01 7.39 -17.04
CA ASN A 130 -12.41 6.97 -17.16
C ASN A 130 -13.23 7.42 -15.93
N PRO A 131 -14.22 8.32 -16.10
CA PRO A 131 -15.00 8.86 -14.99
C PRO A 131 -15.91 7.82 -14.35
N GLU A 132 -16.35 6.78 -15.07
CA GLU A 132 -17.18 5.70 -14.51
C GLU A 132 -16.42 4.90 -13.43
N TRP A 133 -15.09 4.96 -13.44
CA TRP A 133 -14.19 4.35 -12.47
C TRP A 133 -13.50 5.40 -11.57
N ASN A 134 -14.08 6.59 -11.43
CA ASN A 134 -13.48 7.71 -10.68
C ASN A 134 -12.01 7.96 -11.09
N CYS A 135 -11.68 7.86 -12.38
CA CYS A 135 -10.31 7.96 -12.90
C CYS A 135 -9.34 7.09 -12.08
N SER A 136 -9.71 5.86 -11.80
CA SER A 136 -8.94 4.93 -10.96
C SER A 136 -8.70 3.61 -11.67
N ALA A 137 -7.66 2.88 -11.22
CA ALA A 137 -7.31 1.54 -11.70
C ALA A 137 -7.02 0.61 -10.51
N PRO A 138 -6.95 -0.71 -10.71
CA PRO A 138 -6.52 -1.65 -9.68
C PRO A 138 -5.13 -1.29 -9.14
N HIS A 139 -4.93 -1.43 -7.82
CA HIS A 139 -3.63 -1.16 -7.18
C HIS A 139 -2.66 -2.33 -7.27
N GLY A 140 -3.12 -3.50 -7.71
CA GLY A 140 -2.38 -4.76 -7.81
C GLY A 140 -3.30 -5.89 -8.20
N ALA A 141 -2.79 -7.11 -8.28
CA ALA A 141 -3.57 -8.30 -8.66
C ALA A 141 -4.73 -8.60 -7.68
N GLY A 142 -4.58 -8.19 -6.41
CA GLY A 142 -5.49 -8.61 -5.35
C GLY A 142 -5.25 -10.07 -4.94
N ARG A 143 -5.61 -10.37 -3.70
CA ARG A 143 -5.41 -11.72 -3.13
C ARG A 143 -6.63 -12.59 -3.40
N MET A 144 -6.41 -13.86 -3.70
CA MET A 144 -7.46 -14.88 -3.74
C MET A 144 -7.73 -15.46 -2.35
N PHE A 145 -6.72 -15.43 -1.46
CA PHE A 145 -6.78 -15.98 -0.12
C PHE A 145 -6.38 -14.93 0.92
N SER A 146 -7.02 -14.96 2.10
CA SER A 146 -6.51 -14.22 3.24
C SER A 146 -5.09 -14.71 3.60
N ARG A 147 -4.32 -13.91 4.36
CA ARG A 147 -2.97 -14.31 4.77
C ARG A 147 -2.98 -15.64 5.52
N ASN A 148 -3.90 -15.82 6.46
CA ASN A 148 -4.01 -17.07 7.22
C ASN A 148 -4.41 -18.26 6.34
N ALA A 149 -5.40 -18.08 5.46
CA ALA A 149 -5.81 -19.14 4.54
C ALA A 149 -4.69 -19.55 3.56
N ALA A 150 -3.86 -18.61 3.13
CA ALA A 150 -2.69 -18.92 2.29
C ALA A 150 -1.63 -19.71 3.07
N LYS A 151 -1.36 -19.37 4.35
CA LYS A 151 -0.44 -20.11 5.23
C LYS A 151 -0.90 -21.54 5.49
N GLU A 152 -2.20 -21.78 5.55
CA GLU A 152 -2.78 -23.13 5.72
C GLU A 152 -2.82 -23.94 4.43
N LYS A 153 -2.95 -23.24 3.28
CA LYS A 153 -3.20 -23.89 1.99
C LYS A 153 -1.93 -24.31 1.26
N PHE A 154 -0.88 -23.48 1.31
CA PHE A 154 0.32 -23.67 0.51
C PHE A 154 1.47 -24.20 1.32
N THR A 155 2.31 -25.04 0.67
CA THR A 155 3.54 -25.58 1.23
C THR A 155 4.75 -24.75 0.80
N LEU A 156 5.86 -24.88 1.56
CA LEU A 156 7.11 -24.21 1.18
C LEU A 156 7.66 -24.74 -0.15
N ASP A 157 7.51 -26.03 -0.43
CA ASP A 157 7.96 -26.66 -1.69
C ASP A 157 7.19 -26.10 -2.88
N GLU A 158 5.86 -25.94 -2.76
CA GLU A 158 5.04 -25.30 -3.81
C GLU A 158 5.48 -23.84 -4.01
N PHE A 159 5.77 -23.11 -2.93
CA PHE A 159 6.27 -21.75 -3.04
C PHE A 159 7.62 -21.70 -3.74
N GLN A 160 8.59 -22.55 -3.36
CA GLN A 160 9.90 -22.64 -4.00
C GLN A 160 9.77 -22.96 -5.50
N ASN A 161 8.98 -23.97 -5.85
CA ASN A 161 8.76 -24.37 -7.23
C ASN A 161 8.11 -23.25 -8.06
N SER A 162 7.15 -22.51 -7.46
CA SER A 162 6.49 -21.40 -8.15
C SER A 162 7.42 -20.21 -8.44
N MET A 163 8.55 -20.13 -7.75
CA MET A 163 9.55 -19.06 -7.88
C MET A 163 10.76 -19.48 -8.72
N GLU A 164 10.69 -20.62 -9.42
CA GLU A 164 11.78 -21.07 -10.28
C GLU A 164 12.17 -19.98 -11.29
N GLY A 165 13.46 -19.69 -11.41
CA GLY A 165 14.00 -18.65 -12.27
C GLY A 165 13.97 -17.23 -11.70
N ILE A 166 13.43 -17.02 -10.48
CA ILE A 166 13.43 -15.72 -9.79
C ILE A 166 14.26 -15.83 -8.51
N TYR A 167 15.29 -15.01 -8.39
CA TYR A 167 16.08 -14.96 -7.16
C TYR A 167 15.35 -14.21 -6.05
N SER A 168 15.26 -14.84 -4.88
CA SER A 168 14.68 -14.21 -3.69
C SER A 168 15.30 -14.78 -2.42
N THR A 169 15.59 -13.92 -1.46
CA THR A 169 15.96 -14.30 -0.10
C THR A 169 14.77 -14.43 0.84
N SER A 170 13.56 -14.29 0.31
CA SER A 170 12.32 -14.23 1.08
C SER A 170 11.38 -15.42 0.79
N ILE A 171 11.94 -16.59 0.42
CA ILE A 171 11.15 -17.81 0.21
C ILE A 171 11.29 -18.69 1.46
N HIS A 172 10.42 -18.47 2.43
CA HIS A 172 10.41 -19.20 3.70
C HIS A 172 9.00 -19.22 4.31
N LEU A 173 8.79 -20.00 5.38
CA LEU A 173 7.48 -20.21 5.98
C LEU A 173 6.80 -18.92 6.48
N SER A 174 7.56 -17.94 6.98
CA SER A 174 6.98 -16.68 7.47
C SER A 174 6.45 -15.78 6.35
N THR A 175 6.87 -16.01 5.10
CA THR A 175 6.43 -15.26 3.93
C THR A 175 5.57 -16.08 2.95
N ILE A 176 5.15 -17.28 3.34
CA ILE A 176 4.40 -18.19 2.45
C ILE A 176 3.07 -17.57 1.97
N ASP A 177 2.50 -16.68 2.76
CA ASP A 177 1.31 -15.94 2.35
C ASP A 177 1.56 -14.94 1.20
N GLU A 178 2.81 -14.64 0.88
CA GLU A 178 3.19 -13.80 -0.25
C GLU A 178 3.52 -14.62 -1.53
N CYS A 179 3.34 -15.94 -1.49
CA CYS A 179 3.57 -16.79 -2.67
C CYS A 179 2.69 -16.36 -3.87
N PRO A 180 3.15 -16.55 -5.11
CA PRO A 180 2.41 -16.14 -6.31
C PRO A 180 0.99 -16.70 -6.37
N MET A 181 0.77 -17.93 -5.91
CA MET A 181 -0.52 -18.61 -5.91
C MET A 181 -1.56 -17.97 -4.96
N ALA A 182 -1.13 -17.11 -4.05
CA ALA A 182 -2.06 -16.38 -3.16
C ALA A 182 -2.78 -15.21 -3.86
N TYR A 183 -2.37 -14.86 -5.07
CA TYR A 183 -2.86 -13.72 -5.85
C TYR A 183 -3.61 -14.15 -7.10
N LYS A 184 -4.45 -13.27 -7.63
CA LYS A 184 -5.04 -13.44 -8.97
C LYS A 184 -3.95 -13.50 -10.02
N SER A 185 -4.24 -14.17 -11.13
CA SER A 185 -3.28 -14.27 -12.24
C SER A 185 -3.06 -12.91 -12.91
N MET A 186 -1.94 -12.78 -13.63
CA MET A 186 -1.69 -11.59 -14.44
C MET A 186 -2.73 -11.46 -15.56
N GLU A 187 -3.14 -12.57 -16.15
CA GLU A 187 -4.13 -12.64 -17.22
C GLU A 187 -5.47 -12.04 -16.75
N ASP A 188 -5.94 -12.39 -15.55
CA ASP A 188 -7.17 -11.81 -14.97
C ASP A 188 -7.12 -10.29 -14.89
N ILE A 189 -5.95 -9.72 -14.59
CA ILE A 189 -5.79 -8.27 -14.50
C ILE A 189 -5.72 -7.66 -15.90
N VAL A 190 -4.96 -8.24 -16.82
CA VAL A 190 -4.80 -7.78 -18.21
C VAL A 190 -6.15 -7.73 -18.93
N ASP A 191 -6.97 -8.77 -18.78
CA ASP A 191 -8.27 -8.87 -19.42
C ASP A 191 -9.27 -7.81 -18.91
N ASN A 192 -9.14 -7.40 -17.66
CA ASN A 192 -10.11 -6.50 -17.01
C ASN A 192 -9.64 -5.05 -16.86
N ILE A 193 -8.38 -4.72 -17.13
CA ILE A 193 -7.85 -3.37 -16.91
C ILE A 193 -8.19 -2.38 -18.03
N THR A 194 -8.50 -2.87 -19.21
CA THR A 194 -8.70 -2.08 -20.45
C THR A 194 -9.62 -0.86 -20.28
N PRO A 195 -10.70 -0.88 -19.48
CA PRO A 195 -11.54 0.30 -19.28
C PRO A 195 -10.83 1.46 -18.56
N THR A 196 -9.81 1.18 -17.75
CA THR A 196 -9.22 2.15 -16.82
C THR A 196 -7.81 2.59 -17.21
N ALA A 197 -7.03 1.70 -17.80
CA ALA A 197 -5.65 1.97 -18.17
C ALA A 197 -5.20 1.18 -19.40
N GLU A 198 -4.16 1.67 -20.05
CA GLU A 198 -3.46 1.02 -21.15
C GLU A 198 -2.13 0.46 -20.64
N ILE A 199 -1.84 -0.81 -20.91
CA ILE A 199 -0.58 -1.45 -20.54
C ILE A 199 0.49 -1.03 -21.54
N VAL A 200 1.56 -0.40 -21.04
CA VAL A 200 2.70 0.04 -21.85
C VAL A 200 3.84 -0.97 -21.79
N SER A 201 4.06 -1.59 -20.62
CA SER A 201 5.18 -2.50 -20.41
C SER A 201 4.88 -3.45 -19.25
N ILE A 202 5.49 -4.62 -19.33
CA ILE A 202 5.52 -5.60 -18.24
C ILE A 202 6.97 -5.67 -17.74
N ILE A 203 7.19 -5.41 -16.46
CA ILE A 203 8.49 -5.56 -15.83
C ILE A 203 8.51 -6.83 -15.00
N LYS A 204 9.54 -7.65 -15.21
CA LYS A 204 9.75 -8.88 -14.43
C LYS A 204 10.79 -8.64 -13.34
N PRO A 205 10.64 -9.26 -12.16
CA PRO A 205 11.61 -9.13 -11.11
C PRO A 205 12.88 -9.91 -11.46
N VAL A 206 14.03 -9.33 -11.14
CA VAL A 206 15.32 -10.03 -11.11
C VAL A 206 15.68 -10.45 -9.69
N TYR A 207 15.13 -9.73 -8.71
CA TYR A 207 15.28 -10.00 -7.28
C TYR A 207 14.02 -9.56 -6.53
N ASN A 208 13.58 -10.38 -5.57
CA ASN A 208 12.50 -10.04 -4.65
C ASN A 208 12.96 -10.08 -3.20
N PHE A 209 12.55 -9.07 -2.46
CA PHE A 209 12.68 -8.99 -1.02
C PHE A 209 11.34 -8.73 -0.37
N LYS A 210 11.00 -9.51 0.66
CA LYS A 210 9.86 -9.30 1.53
C LYS A 210 10.35 -9.28 2.97
N ALA A 211 9.89 -8.32 3.75
CA ALA A 211 10.10 -8.36 5.19
C ALA A 211 9.35 -9.57 5.75
N GLY A 212 10.09 -10.45 6.44
CA GLY A 212 9.50 -11.49 7.29
C GLY A 212 9.18 -10.89 8.66
N ASP A 213 8.14 -11.41 9.31
CA ASP A 213 7.82 -11.10 10.71
C ASP A 213 8.88 -11.68 11.65
#